data_137bc6b7315e7e1e14079e0fab1aa1ba
#
_entry.id   137bc6b7315e7e1e14079e0fab1aa1ba
#
_cell.length_a   1.000
_cell.length_b   1.000
_cell.length_c   1.000
_cell.angle_alpha   90.00
_cell.angle_beta   90.00
_cell.angle_gamma   90.00
#
_symmetry.space_group_name_H-M   'P 1'
#
loop_
_entity.id
_entity.type
_entity.pdbx_description
1 polymer ?
#
loop_
_entity_poly.entity_id
_entity_poly.type
_entity_poly.pdbx_seq_one_letter_code
_entity_poly.pdbx_strand_id
1 'polypeptide(L)'
;HFKSKNQILWGLLEYFKTEMENRIQSIPFKTSTSEADKLRAIFNSQLQTFVNKPAIASAIFAESIFHYEENLSNKVSEIMDMMQNYVKNNIKQGQESGQYNKLMGASTLTTILIGGIRMTVLKWKLSGHKSDLIKDGKTVLDGILKMIEKK
;
A
#
# COMPACT_ATOMS: atom_id res chain seq x y z
N HIS A 1 -31.52 -2.79 11.59
CA HIS A 1 -30.32 -2.91 12.38
C HIS A 1 -29.27 -1.91 11.94
N PHE A 2 -29.07 -0.91 12.74
CA PHE A 2 -28.03 0.05 12.47
C PHE A 2 -26.76 -0.40 13.19
N LYS A 3 -25.78 -0.85 12.42
CA LYS A 3 -24.45 -1.01 12.94
C LYS A 3 -23.89 0.37 13.23
N SER A 4 -23.13 0.50 14.30
CA SER A 4 -22.42 1.76 14.57
C SER A 4 -21.49 2.09 13.41
N LYS A 5 -21.19 3.37 13.24
CA LYS A 5 -20.22 3.83 12.23
C LYS A 5 -18.89 3.07 12.34
N ASN A 6 -18.44 2.81 13.57
CA ASN A 6 -17.18 2.09 13.82
C ASN A 6 -17.26 0.62 13.39
N GLN A 7 -18.40 -0.03 13.57
CA GLN A 7 -18.59 -1.41 13.09
C GLN A 7 -18.59 -1.50 11.57
N ILE A 8 -19.21 -0.54 10.90
CA ILE A 8 -19.19 -0.45 9.44
C ILE A 8 -17.76 -0.26 8.94
N LEU A 9 -17.04 0.65 9.58
CA LEU A 9 -15.65 0.94 9.23
C LEU A 9 -14.75 -0.27 9.46
N TRP A 10 -14.92 -0.96 10.58
CA TRP A 10 -14.18 -2.19 10.86
C TRP A 10 -14.43 -3.25 9.76
N GLY A 11 -15.70 -3.39 9.35
CA GLY A 11 -16.04 -4.32 8.26
C GLY A 11 -15.38 -3.96 6.93
N LEU A 12 -15.30 -2.67 6.60
CA LEU A 12 -14.61 -2.19 5.41
C LEU A 12 -13.10 -2.48 5.47
N LEU A 13 -12.49 -2.26 6.63
CA LEU A 13 -11.07 -2.53 6.83
C LEU A 13 -10.77 -4.03 6.77
N GLU A 14 -11.62 -4.87 7.35
CA GLU A 14 -11.49 -6.32 7.25
C GLU A 14 -11.61 -6.80 5.81
N TYR A 15 -12.58 -6.27 5.06
CA TYR A 15 -12.72 -6.54 3.63
C TYR A 15 -11.45 -6.18 2.87
N PHE A 16 -10.93 -4.98 3.12
CA PHE A 16 -9.71 -4.50 2.46
C PHE A 16 -8.52 -5.40 2.78
N LYS A 17 -8.35 -5.77 4.04
CA LYS A 17 -7.26 -6.67 4.47
C LYS A 17 -7.35 -8.02 3.75
N THR A 18 -8.53 -8.62 3.73
CA THR A 18 -8.77 -9.92 3.08
C THR A 18 -8.49 -9.84 1.58
N GLU A 19 -8.95 -8.78 0.91
CA GLU A 19 -8.68 -8.54 -0.50
C GLU A 19 -7.18 -8.43 -0.78
N MET A 20 -6.46 -7.71 0.07
CA MET A 20 -5.01 -7.55 -0.08
C MET A 20 -4.27 -8.86 0.12
N GLU A 21 -4.64 -9.64 1.14
CA GLU A 21 -4.06 -10.96 1.38
C GLU A 21 -4.27 -11.88 0.17
N ASN A 22 -5.50 -11.91 -0.36
CA ASN A 22 -5.83 -12.74 -1.52
C ASN A 22 -5.03 -12.32 -2.74
N ARG A 23 -4.86 -11.02 -2.96
CA ARG A 23 -4.07 -10.52 -4.10
C ARG A 23 -2.60 -10.84 -3.97
N ILE A 24 -2.04 -10.68 -2.78
CA ILE A 24 -0.65 -11.06 -2.50
C ILE A 24 -0.42 -12.55 -2.80
N GLN A 25 -1.38 -13.39 -2.47
CA GLN A 25 -1.28 -14.84 -2.70
C GLN A 25 -1.58 -15.25 -4.14
N SER A 26 -2.48 -14.55 -4.82
CA SER A 26 -3.03 -14.95 -6.12
C SER A 26 -2.40 -14.27 -7.32
N ILE A 27 -1.59 -13.23 -7.12
CA ILE A 27 -0.83 -12.69 -8.24
C ILE A 27 0.04 -13.82 -8.75
N PRO A 28 -0.26 -14.39 -9.95
CA PRO A 28 0.52 -15.51 -10.45
C PRO A 28 1.90 -14.99 -10.82
N PHE A 29 2.81 -15.09 -9.89
CA PHE A 29 4.18 -14.74 -10.14
C PHE A 29 4.78 -15.84 -11.00
N LYS A 30 4.63 -15.65 -12.30
CA LYS A 30 5.49 -16.37 -13.22
C LYS A 30 6.92 -16.11 -12.77
N THR A 31 7.76 -17.13 -12.80
CA THR A 31 9.17 -17.03 -12.44
C THR A 31 9.91 -15.89 -13.18
N SER A 32 9.33 -15.41 -14.29
CA SER A 32 9.87 -14.31 -15.10
C SER A 32 9.39 -12.91 -14.66
N THR A 33 8.47 -12.80 -13.69
CA THR A 33 7.97 -11.49 -13.27
C THR A 33 8.99 -10.80 -12.36
N SER A 34 9.38 -9.58 -12.73
CA SER A 34 10.33 -8.80 -11.94
C SER A 34 9.73 -8.39 -10.60
N GLU A 35 10.59 -8.17 -9.60
CA GLU A 35 10.15 -7.68 -8.30
C GLU A 35 9.49 -6.31 -8.43
N ALA A 36 9.97 -5.45 -9.35
CA ALA A 36 9.35 -4.15 -9.62
C ALA A 36 7.93 -4.30 -10.17
N ASP A 37 7.69 -5.24 -11.09
CA ASP A 37 6.36 -5.47 -11.64
C ASP A 37 5.38 -6.02 -10.60
N LYS A 38 5.87 -6.82 -9.67
CA LYS A 38 5.06 -7.27 -8.52
C LYS A 38 4.60 -6.09 -7.66
N LEU A 39 5.50 -5.15 -7.37
CA LEU A 39 5.14 -3.93 -6.63
C LEU A 39 4.15 -3.07 -7.40
N ARG A 40 4.34 -2.90 -8.70
CA ARG A 40 3.41 -2.16 -9.55
C ARG A 40 2.02 -2.77 -9.50
N ALA A 41 1.91 -4.08 -9.60
CA ALA A 41 0.64 -4.78 -9.58
C ALA A 41 -0.10 -4.59 -8.25
N ILE A 42 0.60 -4.78 -7.13
CA ILE A 42 -0.03 -4.69 -5.81
C ILE A 42 -0.45 -3.24 -5.48
N PHE A 43 0.39 -2.26 -5.76
CA PHE A 43 0.06 -0.87 -5.49
C PHE A 43 -1.04 -0.34 -6.42
N ASN A 44 -1.02 -0.69 -7.70
CA ASN A 44 -2.10 -0.31 -8.61
C ASN A 44 -3.45 -0.83 -8.11
N SER A 45 -3.48 -2.07 -7.67
CA SER A 45 -4.67 -2.69 -7.10
C SER A 45 -5.15 -1.98 -5.83
N GLN A 46 -4.23 -1.64 -4.93
CA GLN A 46 -4.54 -0.93 -3.70
C GLN A 46 -5.11 0.47 -3.98
N LEU A 47 -4.47 1.22 -4.86
CA LEU A 47 -4.91 2.56 -5.23
C LEU A 47 -6.27 2.53 -5.92
N GLN A 48 -6.52 1.51 -6.76
CA GLN A 48 -7.82 1.32 -7.40
C GLN A 48 -8.92 1.08 -6.35
N THR A 49 -8.62 0.31 -5.31
CA THR A 49 -9.56 0.09 -4.20
C THR A 49 -9.86 1.40 -3.48
N PHE A 50 -8.86 2.25 -3.26
CA PHE A 50 -9.07 3.56 -2.63
C PHE A 50 -9.96 4.47 -3.49
N VAL A 51 -9.76 4.48 -4.81
CA VAL A 51 -10.61 5.25 -5.71
C VAL A 51 -12.06 4.76 -5.66
N ASN A 52 -12.25 3.45 -5.65
CA ASN A 52 -13.58 2.84 -5.63
C ASN A 52 -14.27 2.97 -4.27
N LYS A 53 -13.51 2.96 -3.18
CA LYS A 53 -14.01 3.02 -1.79
C LYS A 53 -13.19 4.01 -0.97
N PRO A 54 -13.40 5.33 -1.16
CA PRO A 54 -12.59 6.34 -0.48
C PRO A 54 -12.62 6.27 1.05
N ALA A 55 -13.69 5.71 1.63
CA ALA A 55 -13.79 5.52 3.08
C ALA A 55 -12.67 4.63 3.63
N ILE A 56 -12.19 3.66 2.85
CA ILE A 56 -11.08 2.79 3.25
C ILE A 56 -9.79 3.61 3.36
N ALA A 57 -9.50 4.44 2.37
CA ALA A 57 -8.33 5.32 2.41
C ALA A 57 -8.39 6.28 3.59
N SER A 58 -9.56 6.87 3.83
CA SER A 58 -9.77 7.77 4.96
C SER A 58 -9.51 7.09 6.29
N ALA A 59 -9.95 5.84 6.45
CA ALA A 59 -9.71 5.08 7.67
C ALA A 59 -8.24 4.75 7.88
N ILE A 60 -7.56 4.27 6.85
CA ILE A 60 -6.15 3.83 6.95
C ILE A 60 -5.21 5.02 7.24
N PHE A 61 -5.51 6.18 6.66
CA PHE A 61 -4.65 7.37 6.79
C PHE A 61 -5.15 8.40 7.81
N ALA A 62 -6.20 8.07 8.58
CA ALA A 62 -6.71 8.96 9.62
C ALA A 62 -5.95 8.75 10.92
N GLU A 63 -5.09 9.68 11.29
CA GLU A 63 -4.38 9.63 12.58
C GLU A 63 -5.36 9.58 13.77
N SER A 64 -6.50 10.27 13.65
CA SER A 64 -7.52 10.31 14.69
C SER A 64 -8.14 8.94 15.01
N ILE A 65 -8.06 7.97 14.10
CA ILE A 65 -8.62 6.64 14.35
C ILE A 65 -7.95 5.94 15.53
N PHE A 66 -6.69 6.25 15.79
CA PHE A 66 -5.93 5.68 16.91
C PHE A 66 -6.44 6.16 18.27
N HIS A 67 -7.27 7.21 18.30
CA HIS A 67 -7.84 7.77 19.51
C HIS A 67 -9.26 7.28 19.81
N TYR A 68 -9.91 6.58 18.88
CA TYR A 68 -11.32 6.25 19.00
C TYR A 68 -11.62 4.85 19.51
N GLU A 69 -11.09 3.84 18.88
CA GLU A 69 -11.32 2.45 19.27
C GLU A 69 -10.10 1.59 19.00
N GLU A 70 -9.77 0.77 20.00
CA GLU A 70 -8.67 -0.16 19.95
C GLU A 70 -8.82 -1.16 18.77
N ASN A 71 -10.05 -1.65 18.53
CA ASN A 71 -10.30 -2.60 17.45
C ASN A 71 -9.98 -2.03 16.07
N LEU A 72 -10.31 -0.76 15.83
CA LEU A 72 -10.02 -0.09 14.56
C LEU A 72 -8.52 0.16 14.41
N SER A 73 -7.86 0.65 15.45
CA SER A 73 -6.42 0.89 15.40
C SER A 73 -5.65 -0.41 15.21
N ASN A 74 -6.08 -1.50 15.85
CA ASN A 74 -5.46 -2.81 15.65
C ASN A 74 -5.62 -3.29 14.22
N LYS A 75 -6.80 -3.12 13.63
CA LYS A 75 -7.03 -3.52 12.22
C LYS A 75 -6.17 -2.71 11.26
N VAL A 76 -6.07 -1.40 11.45
CA VAL A 76 -5.20 -0.54 10.64
C VAL A 76 -3.74 -0.97 10.79
N SER A 77 -3.30 -1.24 12.02
CA SER A 77 -1.94 -1.71 12.30
C SER A 77 -1.64 -3.02 11.58
N GLU A 78 -2.55 -3.98 11.61
CA GLU A 78 -2.41 -5.25 10.89
C GLU A 78 -2.25 -5.04 9.37
N ILE A 79 -3.05 -4.14 8.79
CA ILE A 79 -2.97 -3.81 7.37
C ILE A 79 -1.62 -3.16 7.03
N MET A 80 -1.19 -2.22 7.85
CA MET A 80 0.09 -1.54 7.65
C MET A 80 1.26 -2.51 7.76
N ASP A 81 1.25 -3.38 8.76
CA ASP A 81 2.30 -4.40 8.94
C ASP A 81 2.36 -5.35 7.75
N MET A 82 1.22 -5.79 7.26
CA MET A 82 1.13 -6.66 6.09
C MET A 82 1.77 -6.01 4.87
N MET A 83 1.45 -4.75 4.61
CA MET A 83 2.02 -4.02 3.48
C MET A 83 3.52 -3.75 3.63
N GLN A 84 3.95 -3.36 4.83
CA GLN A 84 5.37 -3.13 5.11
C GLN A 84 6.17 -4.41 4.91
N ASN A 85 5.68 -5.53 5.42
CA ASN A 85 6.35 -6.82 5.27
C ASN A 85 6.42 -7.26 3.81
N TYR A 86 5.34 -7.09 3.06
CA TYR A 86 5.31 -7.43 1.64
C TYR A 86 6.33 -6.61 0.85
N VAL A 87 6.34 -5.30 1.02
CA VAL A 87 7.27 -4.40 0.32
C VAL A 87 8.71 -4.70 0.71
N LYS A 88 8.97 -4.85 2.01
CA LYS A 88 10.32 -5.14 2.51
C LYS A 88 10.87 -6.45 1.93
N ASN A 89 10.06 -7.50 1.93
CA ASN A 89 10.47 -8.80 1.38
C ASN A 89 10.72 -8.71 -0.14
N ASN A 90 9.88 -7.97 -0.86
CA ASN A 90 10.08 -7.72 -2.28
C ASN A 90 11.43 -7.02 -2.55
N ILE A 91 11.71 -5.98 -1.78
CA ILE A 91 12.97 -5.23 -1.92
C ILE A 91 14.17 -6.12 -1.59
N LYS A 92 14.10 -6.90 -0.51
CA LYS A 92 15.17 -7.83 -0.14
C LYS A 92 15.43 -8.84 -1.27
N GLN A 93 14.39 -9.45 -1.80
CA GLN A 93 14.51 -10.39 -2.90
C GLN A 93 15.09 -9.74 -4.15
N GLY A 94 14.65 -8.53 -4.47
CA GLY A 94 15.20 -7.77 -5.59
C GLY A 94 16.67 -7.43 -5.41
N GLN A 95 17.08 -7.11 -4.20
CA GLN A 95 18.50 -6.87 -3.89
C GLN A 95 19.34 -8.14 -3.97
N GLU A 96 18.83 -9.25 -3.45
CA GLU A 96 19.51 -10.55 -3.49
C GLU A 96 19.65 -11.09 -4.91
N SER A 97 18.62 -10.91 -5.74
CA SER A 97 18.63 -11.36 -7.15
C SER A 97 19.32 -10.40 -8.11
N GLY A 98 19.77 -9.25 -7.62
CA GLY A 98 20.46 -8.25 -8.45
C GLY A 98 19.54 -7.35 -9.28
N GLN A 99 18.23 -7.38 -9.05
CA GLN A 99 17.28 -6.48 -9.72
C GLN A 99 17.35 -5.07 -9.15
N TYR A 100 17.58 -4.94 -7.84
CA TYR A 100 17.74 -3.66 -7.16
C TYR A 100 19.17 -3.48 -6.65
N ASN A 101 19.62 -2.23 -6.56
CA ASN A 101 20.91 -1.92 -5.96
C ASN A 101 20.85 -2.08 -4.42
N LYS A 102 22.03 -2.11 -3.80
CA LYS A 102 22.17 -2.30 -2.36
C LYS A 102 22.67 -1.04 -1.64
N LEU A 103 22.41 0.13 -2.22
CA LEU A 103 22.88 1.41 -1.63
C LEU A 103 22.20 1.70 -0.30
N MET A 104 20.94 1.29 -0.16
CA MET A 104 20.19 1.40 1.09
C MET A 104 19.58 0.08 1.48
N GLY A 105 19.40 -0.12 2.78
CA GLY A 105 18.74 -1.31 3.31
C GLY A 105 17.25 -1.38 2.94
N ALA A 106 16.73 -2.59 2.88
CA ALA A 106 15.34 -2.84 2.51
C ALA A 106 14.34 -2.14 3.42
N SER A 107 14.62 -2.06 4.73
CA SER A 107 13.73 -1.37 5.68
C SER A 107 13.61 0.13 5.38
N THR A 108 14.73 0.79 5.09
CA THR A 108 14.75 2.21 4.74
C THR A 108 14.02 2.47 3.43
N LEU A 109 14.28 1.66 2.41
CA LEU A 109 13.62 1.77 1.12
C LEU A 109 12.11 1.53 1.24
N THR A 110 11.69 0.60 2.09
CA THR A 110 10.28 0.34 2.37
C THR A 110 9.60 1.58 2.94
N THR A 111 10.22 2.24 3.90
CA THR A 111 9.69 3.47 4.50
C THR A 111 9.57 4.59 3.47
N ILE A 112 10.58 4.77 2.63
CA ILE A 112 10.56 5.79 1.57
C ILE A 112 9.44 5.51 0.57
N LEU A 113 9.29 4.27 0.13
CA LEU A 113 8.31 3.89 -0.87
C LEU A 113 6.88 4.06 -0.32
N ILE A 114 6.60 3.51 0.85
CA ILE A 114 5.28 3.61 1.48
C ILE A 114 4.98 5.07 1.82
N GLY A 115 5.97 5.83 2.31
CA GLY A 115 5.81 7.25 2.58
C GLY A 115 5.46 8.07 1.34
N GLY A 116 6.08 7.77 0.21
CA GLY A 116 5.76 8.42 -1.07
C GLY A 116 4.33 8.14 -1.52
N ILE A 117 3.89 6.89 -1.44
CA ILE A 117 2.50 6.51 -1.77
C ILE A 117 1.52 7.16 -0.79
N ARG A 118 1.84 7.15 0.52
CA ARG A 118 1.01 7.80 1.53
C ARG A 118 0.81 9.30 1.25
N MET A 119 1.88 10.01 0.89
CA MET A 119 1.79 11.42 0.52
C MET A 119 0.91 11.62 -0.72
N THR A 120 1.02 10.73 -1.69
CA THR A 120 0.21 10.78 -2.92
C THR A 120 -1.28 10.62 -2.59
N VAL A 121 -1.62 9.67 -1.71
CA VAL A 121 -3.00 9.47 -1.25
C VAL A 121 -3.50 10.69 -0.48
N LEU A 122 -2.67 11.27 0.38
CA LEU A 122 -3.03 12.48 1.12
C LEU A 122 -3.33 13.65 0.17
N LYS A 123 -2.50 13.88 -0.84
CA LYS A 123 -2.76 14.92 -1.85
C LYS A 123 -4.07 14.68 -2.59
N TRP A 124 -4.37 13.43 -2.93
CA TRP A 124 -5.64 13.08 -3.57
C TRP A 124 -6.83 13.41 -2.66
N LYS A 125 -6.74 13.06 -1.38
CA LYS A 125 -7.78 13.40 -0.40
C LYS A 125 -7.96 14.91 -0.27
N LEU A 126 -6.86 15.66 -0.17
CA LEU A 126 -6.89 17.11 -0.06
C LEU A 126 -7.45 17.79 -1.31
N SER A 127 -7.36 17.15 -2.47
CA SER A 127 -7.99 17.65 -3.70
C SER A 127 -9.50 17.40 -3.77
N GLY A 128 -10.09 16.78 -2.74
CA GLY A 128 -11.49 16.35 -2.75
C GLY A 128 -11.72 15.16 -3.67
N HIS A 129 -10.74 14.29 -3.80
CA HIS A 129 -10.72 13.11 -4.69
C HIS A 129 -10.79 13.48 -6.19
N LYS A 130 -10.34 14.69 -6.54
CA LYS A 130 -10.39 15.20 -7.93
C LYS A 130 -9.11 14.90 -8.73
N SER A 131 -7.96 14.76 -8.07
CA SER A 131 -6.72 14.37 -8.75
C SER A 131 -6.78 12.93 -9.24
N ASP A 132 -5.89 12.58 -10.16
CA ASP A 132 -5.81 11.22 -10.71
C ASP A 132 -4.86 10.37 -9.85
N LEU A 133 -5.42 9.73 -8.82
CA LEU A 133 -4.65 8.93 -7.87
C LEU A 133 -3.86 7.81 -8.54
N ILE A 134 -4.47 7.13 -9.51
CA ILE A 134 -3.82 6.01 -10.20
C ILE A 134 -2.60 6.50 -10.97
N LYS A 135 -2.74 7.57 -11.73
CA LYS A 135 -1.65 8.17 -12.50
C LYS A 135 -0.55 8.70 -11.59
N ASP A 136 -0.92 9.46 -10.57
CA ASP A 136 0.04 10.09 -9.66
C ASP A 136 0.78 9.03 -8.85
N GLY A 137 0.08 8.01 -8.37
CA GLY A 137 0.68 6.89 -7.66
C GLY A 137 1.65 6.11 -8.53
N LYS A 138 1.29 5.84 -9.77
CA LYS A 138 2.17 5.18 -10.73
C LYS A 138 3.44 6.00 -10.99
N THR A 139 3.29 7.30 -11.16
CA THR A 139 4.44 8.19 -11.39
C THR A 139 5.42 8.16 -10.22
N VAL A 140 4.92 8.23 -8.99
CA VAL A 140 5.76 8.18 -7.79
C VAL A 140 6.43 6.83 -7.64
N LEU A 141 5.68 5.75 -7.80
CA LEU A 141 6.21 4.39 -7.69
C LEU A 141 7.29 4.12 -8.74
N ASP A 142 7.02 4.44 -10.00
CA ASP A 142 7.98 4.27 -11.09
C ASP A 142 9.24 5.10 -10.86
N GLY A 143 9.10 6.31 -10.32
CA GLY A 143 10.23 7.16 -9.96
C GLY A 143 11.13 6.53 -8.90
N ILE A 144 10.53 6.01 -7.84
CA ILE A 144 11.28 5.33 -6.78
C ILE A 144 11.95 4.06 -7.30
N LEU A 145 11.21 3.24 -8.05
CA LEU A 145 11.75 2.00 -8.62
C LEU A 145 12.93 2.28 -9.56
N LYS A 146 12.84 3.35 -10.34
CA LYS A 146 13.95 3.76 -11.22
C LYS A 146 15.20 4.12 -10.45
N MET A 147 15.07 4.73 -9.26
CA MET A 147 16.22 5.06 -8.42
C MET A 147 16.89 3.83 -7.81
N ILE A 148 16.14 2.77 -7.54
CA ILE A 148 16.67 1.59 -6.87
C ILE A 148 17.00 0.43 -7.81
N GLU A 149 16.57 0.46 -9.06
CA GLU A 149 16.93 -0.57 -10.02
C GLU A 149 18.45 -0.60 -10.23
N LYS A 150 18.97 -1.78 -10.46
CA LYS A 150 20.39 -1.95 -10.72
C LYS A 150 20.69 -1.58 -12.19
N LYS A 151 21.65 -0.70 -12.34
CA LYS A 151 22.15 -0.31 -13.68
C LYS A 151 23.14 -1.32 -14.21
#